data_2f76369a9226ddce9b5a5107949f31b7
#
_entry.id   2f76369a9226ddce9b5a5107949f31b7
#
_cell.length_a   1.000
_cell.length_b   1.000
_cell.length_c   1.000
_cell.angle_alpha   90.00
_cell.angle_beta   90.00
_cell.angle_gamma   90.00
#
_symmetry.space_group_name_H-M   'P 1'
#
loop_
_entity.id
_entity.type
_entity.pdbx_description
1 polymer ?
#
loop_
_entity_poly.entity_id
_entity_poly.type
_entity_poly.pdbx_seq_one_letter_code
_entity_poly.pdbx_strand_id
1 'polypeptide(L)'
;MQTRLEAPAQEPRNVLGGDGEIRLAGVSRAFARRHAAPVPALADVSLTVAAGETVAVVGPSGCGKTTLLELVCGLQPPDSGTVTSAPAVLMPQRDLLLPWMNAIDNAALALRVGGASPAKARERARPLFAAFGLEGFERARPYELSGGMRQRVAFLRTLLSGKPVLCLDEPFGALDALTRREMQEWLAGALAREPRTVLLVTHDVEEAVFLADRIVVLSPRPGRVVAEFDVDLPRPRSVTAPEFAALKARALEALHA
;
A
#
# COMPACT_ATOMS: atom_id res chain seq x y z
N MET A 1 19.33 12.73 -47.93
CA MET A 1 19.66 12.09 -46.63
C MET A 1 18.95 12.88 -45.55
N GLN A 2 17.72 12.41 -45.18
CA GLN A 2 16.87 13.08 -44.18
C GLN A 2 17.20 12.48 -42.81
N THR A 3 17.82 13.29 -41.96
CA THR A 3 18.09 12.97 -40.56
C THR A 3 16.74 12.95 -39.81
N ARG A 4 16.27 11.80 -39.40
CA ARG A 4 15.18 11.69 -38.45
C ARG A 4 15.63 12.32 -37.12
N LEU A 5 15.02 13.42 -36.75
CA LEU A 5 15.09 13.95 -35.39
C LEU A 5 14.32 12.95 -34.50
N GLU A 6 15.07 12.18 -33.69
CA GLU A 6 14.50 11.41 -32.57
C GLU A 6 13.88 12.41 -31.59
N ALA A 7 12.62 12.18 -31.26
CA ALA A 7 11.95 12.96 -30.22
C ALA A 7 12.73 12.81 -28.89
N PRO A 8 12.92 13.90 -28.12
CA PRO A 8 13.64 13.81 -26.86
C PRO A 8 12.92 12.84 -25.93
N ALA A 9 13.68 11.93 -25.33
CA ALA A 9 13.21 11.04 -24.29
C ALA A 9 12.56 11.90 -23.19
N GLN A 10 11.29 11.62 -22.89
CA GLN A 10 10.59 12.35 -21.83
C GLN A 10 11.33 12.12 -20.51
N GLU A 11 11.69 13.22 -19.84
CA GLU A 11 12.28 13.15 -18.51
C GLU A 11 11.33 12.39 -17.55
N PRO A 12 11.86 11.49 -16.71
CA PRO A 12 11.05 10.74 -15.76
C PRO A 12 10.36 11.72 -14.81
N ARG A 13 9.02 11.65 -14.73
CA ARG A 13 8.21 12.62 -13.97
C ARG A 13 7.27 11.89 -13.02
N ASN A 14 7.21 12.39 -11.80
CA ASN A 14 6.12 12.11 -10.88
C ASN A 14 5.14 13.28 -10.95
N VAL A 15 3.91 13.04 -11.44
CA VAL A 15 2.90 14.07 -11.67
C VAL A 15 1.73 13.84 -10.70
N LEU A 16 1.28 14.91 -10.04
CA LEU A 16 0.06 14.84 -9.24
C LEU A 16 -1.15 14.69 -10.17
N GLY A 17 -1.86 13.55 -10.06
CA GLY A 17 -3.11 13.27 -10.76
C GLY A 17 -4.33 13.78 -9.97
N GLY A 18 -5.47 13.88 -10.66
CA GLY A 18 -6.77 14.16 -10.06
C GLY A 18 -7.54 12.87 -9.71
N ASP A 19 -8.66 13.03 -9.01
CA ASP A 19 -9.72 12.02 -8.80
C ASP A 19 -9.35 10.66 -8.17
N GLY A 20 -8.17 10.52 -7.53
CA GLY A 20 -7.81 9.29 -6.81
C GLY A 20 -7.20 8.18 -7.67
N GLU A 21 -6.98 8.38 -8.96
CA GLU A 21 -6.34 7.40 -9.85
C GLU A 21 -4.83 7.29 -9.60
N ILE A 22 -4.28 6.08 -9.81
CA ILE A 22 -2.84 5.82 -9.91
C ILE A 22 -2.54 5.29 -11.31
N ARG A 23 -1.50 5.84 -11.96
CA ARG A 23 -1.04 5.36 -13.26
C ARG A 23 0.48 5.31 -13.32
N LEU A 24 0.99 4.13 -13.62
CA LEU A 24 2.38 3.90 -13.95
C LEU A 24 2.45 3.51 -15.44
N ALA A 25 3.38 4.09 -16.20
CA ALA A 25 3.58 3.78 -17.61
C ALA A 25 5.07 3.58 -17.89
N GLY A 26 5.47 2.32 -18.16
CA GLY A 26 6.83 1.93 -18.51
C GLY A 26 7.86 2.22 -17.42
N VAL A 27 7.47 2.10 -16.14
CA VAL A 27 8.27 2.53 -15.00
C VAL A 27 9.40 1.55 -14.72
N SER A 28 10.63 2.07 -14.68
CA SER A 28 11.80 1.30 -14.25
C SER A 28 12.53 2.03 -13.11
N ARG A 29 13.14 1.25 -12.20
CA ARG A 29 13.92 1.78 -11.09
C ARG A 29 15.06 0.83 -10.72
N ALA A 30 16.27 1.38 -10.58
CA ALA A 30 17.46 0.68 -10.12
C ALA A 30 18.14 1.45 -8.99
N PHE A 31 18.80 0.74 -8.10
CA PHE A 31 19.55 1.34 -6.98
C PHE A 31 21.04 1.25 -7.25
N ALA A 32 21.73 2.39 -7.18
CA ALA A 32 23.16 2.46 -7.31
C ALA A 32 23.85 1.66 -6.20
N ARG A 33 24.93 0.98 -6.55
CA ARG A 33 25.84 0.31 -5.60
C ARG A 33 27.23 0.96 -5.70
N ARG A 34 27.83 1.15 -4.54
CA ARG A 34 29.22 1.59 -4.50
C ARG A 34 30.13 0.48 -5.06
N HIS A 35 30.88 0.78 -6.11
CA HIS A 35 31.81 -0.15 -6.79
C HIS A 35 31.18 -1.41 -7.42
N ALA A 36 29.88 -1.40 -7.75
CA ALA A 36 29.19 -2.50 -8.43
C ALA A 36 28.12 -1.99 -9.40
N ALA A 37 27.64 -2.84 -10.31
CA ALA A 37 26.54 -2.52 -11.19
C ALA A 37 25.28 -2.17 -10.39
N PRO A 38 24.46 -1.20 -10.87
CA PRO A 38 23.17 -0.90 -10.26
C PRO A 38 22.28 -2.14 -10.14
N VAL A 39 21.49 -2.21 -9.08
CA VAL A 39 20.54 -3.31 -8.87
C VAL A 39 19.17 -2.88 -9.38
N PRO A 40 18.68 -3.44 -10.49
CA PRO A 40 17.33 -3.13 -10.96
C PRO A 40 16.30 -3.70 -9.96
N ALA A 41 15.40 -2.85 -9.49
CA ALA A 41 14.30 -3.24 -8.62
C ALA A 41 13.01 -3.48 -9.42
N LEU A 42 12.70 -2.56 -10.34
CA LEU A 42 11.55 -2.62 -11.23
C LEU A 42 12.02 -2.44 -12.68
N ALA A 43 11.38 -3.09 -13.63
CA ALA A 43 11.68 -2.97 -15.04
C ALA A 43 10.39 -2.98 -15.88
N ASP A 44 10.13 -1.84 -16.54
CA ASP A 44 9.02 -1.64 -17.48
C ASP A 44 7.65 -1.98 -16.87
N VAL A 45 7.38 -1.49 -15.66
CA VAL A 45 6.12 -1.72 -14.97
C VAL A 45 5.08 -0.71 -15.46
N SER A 46 3.98 -1.24 -15.99
CA SER A 46 2.78 -0.47 -16.32
C SER A 46 1.61 -0.99 -15.51
N LEU A 47 0.92 -0.09 -14.80
CA LEU A 47 -0.19 -0.41 -13.90
C LEU A 47 -1.10 0.80 -13.78
N THR A 48 -2.41 0.58 -13.87
CA THR A 48 -3.42 1.60 -13.57
C THR A 48 -4.28 1.10 -12.41
N VAL A 49 -4.58 1.97 -11.45
CA VAL A 49 -5.54 1.72 -10.37
C VAL A 49 -6.62 2.78 -10.47
N ALA A 50 -7.85 2.38 -10.70
CA ALA A 50 -8.97 3.31 -10.82
C ALA A 50 -9.31 3.97 -9.47
N ALA A 51 -9.95 5.13 -9.52
CA ALA A 51 -10.43 5.79 -8.31
C ALA A 51 -11.39 4.88 -7.52
N GLY A 52 -11.09 4.67 -6.23
CA GLY A 52 -11.86 3.79 -5.35
C GLY A 52 -11.58 2.29 -5.52
N GLU A 53 -10.72 1.89 -6.45
CA GLU A 53 -10.31 0.49 -6.65
C GLU A 53 -9.26 0.09 -5.57
N THR A 54 -9.36 -1.15 -5.11
CA THR A 54 -8.32 -1.79 -4.31
C THR A 54 -7.55 -2.79 -5.17
N VAL A 55 -6.28 -2.48 -5.45
CA VAL A 55 -5.38 -3.40 -6.17
C VAL A 55 -4.35 -3.97 -5.21
N ALA A 56 -4.22 -5.29 -5.18
CA ALA A 56 -3.15 -5.97 -4.46
C ALA A 56 -2.03 -6.37 -5.42
N VAL A 57 -0.81 -6.01 -5.07
CA VAL A 57 0.41 -6.42 -5.77
C VAL A 57 1.08 -7.52 -4.97
N VAL A 58 1.16 -8.71 -5.53
CA VAL A 58 1.82 -9.88 -4.93
C VAL A 58 3.11 -10.21 -5.68
N GLY A 59 4.07 -10.78 -4.97
CA GLY A 59 5.36 -11.16 -5.57
C GLY A 59 6.37 -11.59 -4.51
N PRO A 60 7.45 -12.27 -4.91
CA PRO A 60 8.48 -12.73 -3.98
C PRO A 60 9.17 -11.58 -3.25
N SER A 61 9.82 -11.90 -2.12
CA SER A 61 10.60 -10.91 -1.37
C SER A 61 11.69 -10.28 -2.23
N GLY A 62 11.81 -8.95 -2.14
CA GLY A 62 12.81 -8.20 -2.89
C GLY A 62 12.52 -7.98 -4.38
N CYS A 63 11.33 -8.31 -4.89
CA CYS A 63 10.96 -8.06 -6.29
C CYS A 63 10.65 -6.57 -6.61
N GLY A 64 10.62 -5.68 -5.62
CA GLY A 64 10.41 -4.24 -5.83
C GLY A 64 9.07 -3.69 -5.37
N LYS A 65 8.25 -4.45 -4.63
CA LYS A 65 6.92 -4.02 -4.15
C LYS A 65 6.95 -2.72 -3.33
N THR A 66 7.82 -2.63 -2.33
CA THR A 66 8.03 -1.40 -1.56
C THR A 66 8.46 -0.24 -2.45
N THR A 67 9.38 -0.49 -3.40
CA THR A 67 9.84 0.52 -4.37
C THR A 67 8.66 1.05 -5.21
N LEU A 68 7.74 0.17 -5.62
CA LEU A 68 6.53 0.57 -6.34
C LEU A 68 5.68 1.55 -5.53
N LEU A 69 5.43 1.26 -4.24
CA LEU A 69 4.68 2.15 -3.35
C LEU A 69 5.39 3.49 -3.13
N GLU A 70 6.71 3.47 -2.96
CA GLU A 70 7.50 4.69 -2.76
C GLU A 70 7.46 5.60 -4.00
N LEU A 71 7.46 5.02 -5.19
CA LEU A 71 7.30 5.77 -6.45
C LEU A 71 5.91 6.41 -6.54
N VAL A 72 4.84 5.68 -6.21
CA VAL A 72 3.46 6.21 -6.18
C VAL A 72 3.31 7.33 -5.16
N CYS A 73 3.95 7.21 -4.00
CA CYS A 73 3.93 8.25 -2.96
C CYS A 73 4.86 9.43 -3.26
N GLY A 74 5.62 9.42 -4.37
CA GLY A 74 6.57 10.47 -4.72
C GLY A 74 7.78 10.57 -3.78
N LEU A 75 8.08 9.51 -3.03
CA LEU A 75 9.24 9.46 -2.12
C LEU A 75 10.56 9.28 -2.87
N GLN A 76 10.50 8.79 -4.09
CA GLN A 76 11.62 8.73 -5.03
C GLN A 76 11.10 8.85 -6.47
N PRO A 77 11.91 9.39 -7.42
CA PRO A 77 11.54 9.40 -8.83
C PRO A 77 11.82 8.06 -9.50
N PRO A 78 11.13 7.70 -10.59
CA PRO A 78 11.51 6.61 -11.45
C PRO A 78 12.79 6.97 -12.24
N ASP A 79 13.54 5.97 -12.74
CA ASP A 79 14.67 6.18 -13.64
C ASP A 79 14.18 6.31 -15.10
N SER A 80 13.05 5.67 -15.43
CA SER A 80 12.35 5.82 -16.72
C SER A 80 10.86 5.60 -16.55
N GLY A 81 10.08 6.05 -17.53
CA GLY A 81 8.63 6.00 -17.49
C GLY A 81 8.02 7.16 -16.69
N THR A 82 6.72 7.09 -16.46
CA THR A 82 5.95 8.13 -15.74
C THR A 82 5.10 7.53 -14.65
N VAL A 83 5.00 8.24 -13.52
CA VAL A 83 4.09 7.93 -12.42
C VAL A 83 3.16 9.12 -12.23
N THR A 84 1.86 8.88 -12.30
CA THR A 84 0.83 9.87 -12.00
C THR A 84 -0.03 9.32 -10.88
N SER A 85 -0.22 10.07 -9.80
CA SER A 85 -1.05 9.67 -8.66
C SER A 85 -1.71 10.88 -8.03
N ALA A 86 -2.92 10.71 -7.53
CA ALA A 86 -3.48 11.64 -6.56
C ALA A 86 -2.63 11.63 -5.27
N PRO A 87 -2.81 12.62 -4.37
CA PRO A 87 -2.05 12.66 -3.13
C PRO A 87 -2.16 11.35 -2.34
N ALA A 88 -1.04 10.65 -2.21
CA ALA A 88 -0.94 9.34 -1.57
C ALA A 88 -0.33 9.41 -0.17
N VAL A 89 -0.59 8.39 0.64
CA VAL A 89 0.08 8.17 1.94
C VAL A 89 0.61 6.73 1.98
N LEU A 90 1.84 6.58 2.46
CA LEU A 90 2.46 5.28 2.67
C LEU A 90 2.27 4.80 4.12
N MET A 91 1.74 3.59 4.28
CA MET A 91 1.92 2.80 5.48
C MET A 91 3.09 1.84 5.24
N PRO A 92 4.26 2.08 5.81
CA PRO A 92 5.40 1.19 5.63
C PRO A 92 5.23 -0.10 6.43
N GLN A 93 5.95 -1.16 6.03
CA GLN A 93 5.94 -2.47 6.69
C GLN A 93 6.29 -2.38 8.19
N ARG A 94 7.21 -1.48 8.57
CA ARG A 94 7.52 -1.19 9.98
C ARG A 94 6.61 -0.09 10.49
N ASP A 95 6.20 -0.18 11.76
CA ASP A 95 5.27 0.76 12.37
C ASP A 95 5.76 2.22 12.39
N LEU A 96 7.07 2.45 12.48
CA LEU A 96 7.73 3.75 12.52
C LEU A 96 7.01 4.77 13.44
N LEU A 97 6.53 4.30 14.59
CA LEU A 97 5.96 5.19 15.59
C LEU A 97 7.06 6.07 16.22
N LEU A 98 6.71 7.31 16.48
CA LEU A 98 7.61 8.26 17.14
C LEU A 98 7.72 7.89 18.64
N PRO A 99 8.89 7.47 19.14
CA PRO A 99 9.02 6.90 20.49
C PRO A 99 8.74 7.91 21.62
N TRP A 100 8.86 9.20 21.32
CA TRP A 100 8.56 10.30 22.27
C TRP A 100 7.10 10.73 22.28
N MET A 101 6.25 10.15 21.41
CA MET A 101 4.82 10.40 21.37
C MET A 101 4.05 9.22 21.94
N ASN A 102 2.88 9.46 22.55
CA ASN A 102 1.97 8.38 22.91
C ASN A 102 1.18 7.86 21.70
N ALA A 103 0.39 6.82 21.88
CA ALA A 103 -0.33 6.14 20.79
C ALA A 103 -1.31 7.07 20.06
N ILE A 104 -2.12 7.85 20.80
CA ILE A 104 -3.09 8.75 20.18
C ILE A 104 -2.42 9.91 19.43
N ASP A 105 -1.29 10.41 19.92
CA ASP A 105 -0.54 11.46 19.24
C ASP A 105 0.17 10.93 17.99
N ASN A 106 0.64 9.67 18.01
CA ASN A 106 1.15 8.99 16.83
C ASN A 106 0.06 8.79 15.76
N ALA A 107 -1.11 8.31 16.16
CA ALA A 107 -2.25 8.13 15.25
C ALA A 107 -2.72 9.46 14.66
N ALA A 108 -2.80 10.51 15.50
CA ALA A 108 -3.28 11.83 15.11
C ALA A 108 -2.23 12.68 14.36
N LEU A 109 -1.00 12.17 14.16
CA LEU A 109 0.11 12.95 13.59
C LEU A 109 -0.22 13.53 12.22
N ALA A 110 -0.84 12.75 11.35
CA ALA A 110 -1.20 13.20 10.00
C ALA A 110 -2.18 14.39 10.03
N LEU A 111 -3.14 14.38 10.96
CA LEU A 111 -4.07 15.49 11.15
C LEU A 111 -3.35 16.77 11.63
N ARG A 112 -2.34 16.61 12.50
CA ARG A 112 -1.54 17.72 13.00
C ARG A 112 -0.67 18.34 11.89
N VAL A 113 -0.08 17.51 11.05
CA VAL A 113 0.66 17.96 9.86
C VAL A 113 -0.27 18.69 8.89
N GLY A 114 -1.53 18.29 8.80
CA GLY A 114 -2.59 18.98 8.07
C GLY A 114 -3.15 20.25 8.73
N GLY A 115 -2.53 20.73 9.84
CA GLY A 115 -2.87 21.99 10.50
C GLY A 115 -3.88 21.89 11.65
N ALA A 116 -4.36 20.69 12.01
CA ALA A 116 -5.26 20.55 13.15
C ALA A 116 -4.53 20.79 14.47
N SER A 117 -5.19 21.47 15.42
CA SER A 117 -4.65 21.60 16.77
C SER A 117 -4.52 20.24 17.45
N PRO A 118 -3.59 20.06 18.42
CA PRO A 118 -3.42 18.77 19.12
C PRO A 118 -4.71 18.25 19.75
N ALA A 119 -5.55 19.12 20.30
CA ALA A 119 -6.82 18.75 20.93
C ALA A 119 -7.81 18.19 19.88
N LYS A 120 -8.03 18.92 18.78
CA LYS A 120 -8.92 18.50 17.68
C LYS A 120 -8.43 17.22 17.01
N ALA A 121 -7.11 17.06 16.82
CA ALA A 121 -6.52 15.88 16.22
C ALA A 121 -6.77 14.62 17.09
N ARG A 122 -6.58 14.74 18.42
CA ARG A 122 -6.89 13.66 19.38
C ARG A 122 -8.38 13.35 19.44
N GLU A 123 -9.24 14.35 19.42
CA GLU A 123 -10.69 14.17 19.40
C GLU A 123 -11.14 13.34 18.19
N ARG A 124 -10.61 13.62 17.00
CA ARG A 124 -10.90 12.85 15.78
C ARG A 124 -10.31 11.45 15.80
N ALA A 125 -9.16 11.23 16.43
CA ALA A 125 -8.52 9.93 16.51
C ALA A 125 -9.18 9.00 17.54
N ARG A 126 -9.68 9.52 18.65
CA ARG A 126 -10.19 8.76 19.80
C ARG A 126 -11.25 7.70 19.46
N PRO A 127 -12.31 8.00 18.66
CA PRO A 127 -13.32 6.98 18.35
C PRO A 127 -12.77 5.77 17.63
N LEU A 128 -11.66 5.91 16.88
CA LEU A 128 -11.05 4.82 16.14
C LEU A 128 -10.25 3.88 17.04
N PHE A 129 -9.83 4.32 18.23
CA PHE A 129 -9.10 3.46 19.16
C PHE A 129 -9.95 2.26 19.61
N ALA A 130 -11.22 2.47 19.96
CA ALA A 130 -12.13 1.39 20.31
C ALA A 130 -12.35 0.44 19.12
N ALA A 131 -12.60 0.99 17.91
CA ALA A 131 -12.80 0.20 16.70
C ALA A 131 -11.58 -0.66 16.31
N PHE A 132 -10.37 -0.25 16.74
CA PHE A 132 -9.11 -0.96 16.51
C PHE A 132 -8.63 -1.79 17.71
N GLY A 133 -9.48 -1.99 18.73
CA GLY A 133 -9.11 -2.74 19.94
C GLY A 133 -7.91 -2.12 20.69
N LEU A 134 -7.83 -0.79 20.69
CA LEU A 134 -6.78 -0.01 21.34
C LEU A 134 -7.33 0.84 22.50
N GLU A 135 -8.59 0.62 22.89
CA GLU A 135 -9.23 1.33 24.00
C GLU A 135 -8.42 1.17 25.31
N GLY A 136 -8.18 2.29 25.98
CA GLY A 136 -7.35 2.34 27.18
C GLY A 136 -5.85 2.51 26.94
N PHE A 137 -5.38 2.34 25.69
CA PHE A 137 -3.96 2.48 25.31
C PHE A 137 -3.62 3.84 24.67
N GLU A 138 -4.53 4.80 24.66
CA GLU A 138 -4.35 6.11 24.01
C GLU A 138 -3.11 6.84 24.52
N ARG A 139 -2.80 6.69 25.81
CA ARG A 139 -1.67 7.36 26.48
C ARG A 139 -0.39 6.52 26.49
N ALA A 140 -0.45 5.24 26.10
CA ALA A 140 0.69 4.35 26.10
C ALA A 140 1.77 4.81 25.10
N ARG A 141 3.02 4.63 25.47
CA ARG A 141 4.19 4.87 24.61
C ARG A 141 4.42 3.66 23.70
N PRO A 142 5.09 3.81 22.54
CA PRO A 142 5.35 2.68 21.63
C PRO A 142 5.99 1.45 22.30
N TYR A 143 6.87 1.65 23.29
CA TYR A 143 7.53 0.57 24.03
C TYR A 143 6.59 -0.16 25.02
N GLU A 144 5.44 0.42 25.36
CA GLU A 144 4.40 -0.18 26.21
C GLU A 144 3.36 -0.96 25.40
N LEU A 145 3.44 -0.89 24.04
CA LEU A 145 2.52 -1.55 23.12
C LEU A 145 3.11 -2.85 22.59
N SER A 146 2.26 -3.87 22.37
CA SER A 146 2.65 -5.05 21.61
C SER A 146 2.96 -4.70 20.15
N GLY A 147 3.65 -5.57 19.41
CA GLY A 147 3.94 -5.36 17.98
C GLY A 147 2.67 -5.13 17.16
N GLY A 148 1.62 -5.94 17.40
CA GLY A 148 0.34 -5.79 16.74
C GLY A 148 -0.38 -4.49 17.10
N MET A 149 -0.29 -4.04 18.37
CA MET A 149 -0.86 -2.74 18.78
C MET A 149 -0.15 -1.58 18.09
N ARG A 150 1.19 -1.62 17.99
CA ARG A 150 1.95 -0.60 17.24
C ARG A 150 1.55 -0.55 15.77
N GLN A 151 1.37 -1.72 15.14
CA GLN A 151 0.94 -1.78 13.74
C GLN A 151 -0.46 -1.18 13.54
N ARG A 152 -1.40 -1.45 14.47
CA ARG A 152 -2.75 -0.85 14.46
C ARG A 152 -2.70 0.68 14.64
N VAL A 153 -1.83 1.20 15.50
CA VAL A 153 -1.63 2.67 15.63
C VAL A 153 -1.06 3.27 14.35
N ALA A 154 -0.10 2.61 13.69
CA ALA A 154 0.46 3.04 12.42
C ALA A 154 -0.61 3.05 11.31
N PHE A 155 -1.49 2.04 11.30
CA PHE A 155 -2.63 1.99 10.38
C PHE A 155 -3.61 3.16 10.61
N LEU A 156 -3.96 3.44 11.86
CA LEU A 156 -4.80 4.61 12.21
C LEU A 156 -4.17 5.92 11.73
N ARG A 157 -2.86 6.09 11.89
CA ARG A 157 -2.12 7.26 11.39
C ARG A 157 -2.29 7.42 9.87
N THR A 158 -2.25 6.32 9.14
CA THR A 158 -2.43 6.29 7.67
C THR A 158 -3.86 6.68 7.28
N LEU A 159 -4.86 6.09 7.91
CA LEU A 159 -6.27 6.40 7.66
C LEU A 159 -6.62 7.87 7.95
N LEU A 160 -6.12 8.39 9.08
CA LEU A 160 -6.35 9.76 9.52
C LEU A 160 -5.64 10.80 8.65
N SER A 161 -4.80 10.40 7.70
CA SER A 161 -4.17 11.32 6.76
C SER A 161 -5.20 12.03 5.86
N GLY A 162 -6.35 11.42 5.63
CA GLY A 162 -7.39 11.94 4.73
C GLY A 162 -6.97 11.92 3.25
N LYS A 163 -5.86 11.27 2.89
CA LYS A 163 -5.41 11.18 1.50
C LYS A 163 -6.30 10.24 0.69
N PRO A 164 -6.61 10.56 -0.58
CA PRO A 164 -7.45 9.73 -1.43
C PRO A 164 -6.81 8.38 -1.80
N VAL A 165 -5.47 8.30 -1.81
CA VAL A 165 -4.72 7.10 -2.14
C VAL A 165 -4.01 6.56 -0.90
N LEU A 166 -4.23 5.27 -0.59
CA LEU A 166 -3.56 4.53 0.47
C LEU A 166 -2.59 3.51 -0.15
N CYS A 167 -1.31 3.66 0.11
CA CYS A 167 -0.27 2.71 -0.23
C CYS A 167 0.09 1.90 1.02
N LEU A 168 -0.23 0.60 1.04
CA LEU A 168 -0.08 -0.27 2.20
C LEU A 168 0.99 -1.32 1.95
N ASP A 169 2.09 -1.28 2.72
CA ASP A 169 3.21 -2.21 2.60
C ASP A 169 3.12 -3.29 3.69
N GLU A 170 2.66 -4.50 3.33
CA GLU A 170 2.45 -5.65 4.22
C GLU A 170 1.73 -5.26 5.54
N PRO A 171 0.55 -4.61 5.47
CA PRO A 171 -0.06 -3.94 6.61
C PRO A 171 -0.44 -4.87 7.77
N PHE A 172 -0.60 -6.17 7.51
CA PHE A 172 -1.02 -7.16 8.51
C PHE A 172 0.08 -8.20 8.84
N GLY A 173 1.28 -8.06 8.25
CA GLY A 173 2.37 -9.03 8.40
C GLY A 173 2.82 -9.28 9.84
N ALA A 174 2.74 -8.27 10.72
CA ALA A 174 3.14 -8.35 12.14
C ALA A 174 2.01 -8.79 13.08
N LEU A 175 0.80 -9.11 12.55
CA LEU A 175 -0.37 -9.50 13.35
C LEU A 175 -0.47 -11.02 13.47
N ASP A 176 -0.96 -11.50 14.62
CA ASP A 176 -1.41 -12.88 14.76
C ASP A 176 -2.63 -13.15 13.87
N ALA A 177 -2.93 -14.42 13.61
CA ALA A 177 -3.95 -14.82 12.64
C ALA A 177 -5.36 -14.27 12.95
N LEU A 178 -5.76 -14.25 14.23
CA LEU A 178 -7.09 -13.76 14.63
C LEU A 178 -7.19 -12.25 14.44
N THR A 179 -6.24 -11.50 15.00
CA THR A 179 -6.17 -10.05 14.87
C THR A 179 -6.04 -9.63 13.40
N ARG A 180 -5.26 -10.37 12.58
CA ARG A 180 -5.13 -10.13 11.14
C ARG A 180 -6.49 -10.20 10.46
N ARG A 181 -7.26 -11.25 10.74
CA ARG A 181 -8.59 -11.45 10.16
C ARG A 181 -9.55 -10.32 10.53
N GLU A 182 -9.62 -9.97 11.81
CA GLU A 182 -10.44 -8.86 12.29
C GLU A 182 -10.09 -7.53 11.60
N MET A 183 -8.79 -7.26 11.43
CA MET A 183 -8.34 -6.04 10.78
C MET A 183 -8.62 -6.00 9.27
N GLN A 184 -8.52 -7.15 8.59
CA GLN A 184 -8.88 -7.27 7.18
C GLN A 184 -10.38 -7.02 6.98
N GLU A 185 -11.23 -7.62 7.82
CA GLU A 185 -12.68 -7.42 7.80
C GLU A 185 -13.05 -5.95 8.11
N TRP A 186 -12.37 -5.36 9.09
CA TRP A 186 -12.56 -3.95 9.42
C TRP A 186 -12.18 -3.04 8.24
N LEU A 187 -11.03 -3.26 7.59
CA LEU A 187 -10.59 -2.48 6.43
C LEU A 187 -11.59 -2.62 5.28
N ALA A 188 -12.00 -3.85 4.94
CA ALA A 188 -12.99 -4.09 3.91
C ALA A 188 -14.31 -3.34 4.19
N GLY A 189 -14.78 -3.37 5.44
CA GLY A 189 -15.97 -2.63 5.87
C GLY A 189 -15.79 -1.11 5.86
N ALA A 190 -14.60 -0.61 6.18
CA ALA A 190 -14.29 0.83 6.12
C ALA A 190 -14.28 1.34 4.68
N LEU A 191 -13.62 0.61 3.76
CA LEU A 191 -13.56 0.96 2.34
C LEU A 191 -14.93 0.86 1.65
N ALA A 192 -15.80 -0.05 2.09
CA ALA A 192 -17.18 -0.11 1.58
C ALA A 192 -18.02 1.11 1.95
N ARG A 193 -17.75 1.74 3.12
CA ARG A 193 -18.46 2.95 3.58
C ARG A 193 -17.86 4.24 3.03
N GLU A 194 -16.55 4.31 2.95
CA GLU A 194 -15.80 5.46 2.45
C GLU A 194 -14.76 4.97 1.43
N PRO A 195 -15.14 4.84 0.16
CA PRO A 195 -14.24 4.33 -0.88
C PRO A 195 -12.98 5.18 -1.01
N ARG A 196 -11.82 4.53 -1.02
CA ARG A 196 -10.51 5.11 -1.30
C ARG A 196 -9.76 4.21 -2.26
N THR A 197 -8.88 4.79 -3.03
CA THR A 197 -7.97 4.01 -3.87
C THR A 197 -6.90 3.38 -3.00
N VAL A 198 -6.73 2.07 -3.11
CA VAL A 198 -5.77 1.32 -2.31
C VAL A 198 -4.81 0.56 -3.22
N LEU A 199 -3.52 0.80 -3.03
CA LEU A 199 -2.47 -0.05 -3.57
C LEU A 199 -1.84 -0.81 -2.40
N LEU A 200 -2.22 -2.07 -2.27
CA LEU A 200 -1.75 -2.98 -1.24
C LEU A 200 -0.61 -3.84 -1.78
N VAL A 201 0.51 -3.92 -1.10
CA VAL A 201 1.52 -4.95 -1.39
C VAL A 201 1.57 -5.97 -0.27
N THR A 202 1.61 -7.23 -0.65
CA THR A 202 1.66 -8.34 0.28
C THR A 202 2.35 -9.54 -0.35
N HIS A 203 2.86 -10.45 0.48
CA HIS A 203 3.29 -11.78 0.06
C HIS A 203 2.20 -12.84 0.31
N ASP A 204 1.09 -12.46 0.95
CA ASP A 204 -0.04 -13.34 1.27
C ASP A 204 -1.13 -13.23 0.20
N VAL A 205 -1.24 -14.26 -0.64
CA VAL A 205 -2.25 -14.33 -1.71
C VAL A 205 -3.68 -14.38 -1.14
N GLU A 206 -3.87 -14.97 0.05
CA GLU A 206 -5.19 -15.01 0.68
C GLU A 206 -5.66 -13.61 1.06
N GLU A 207 -4.74 -12.79 1.62
CA GLU A 207 -5.00 -11.39 1.90
C GLU A 207 -5.35 -10.61 0.63
N ALA A 208 -4.60 -10.83 -0.46
CA ALA A 208 -4.86 -10.20 -1.75
C ALA A 208 -6.26 -10.56 -2.28
N VAL A 209 -6.63 -11.84 -2.32
CA VAL A 209 -7.96 -12.29 -2.74
C VAL A 209 -9.06 -11.76 -1.82
N PHE A 210 -8.78 -11.63 -0.52
CA PHE A 210 -9.79 -11.18 0.45
C PHE A 210 -10.12 -9.69 0.29
N LEU A 211 -9.12 -8.84 0.04
CA LEU A 211 -9.28 -7.38 0.06
C LEU A 211 -9.42 -6.74 -1.31
N ALA A 212 -8.70 -7.23 -2.31
CA ALA A 212 -8.54 -6.51 -3.57
C ALA A 212 -9.71 -6.73 -4.54
N ASP A 213 -9.92 -5.77 -5.44
CA ASP A 213 -10.79 -5.90 -6.61
C ASP A 213 -10.01 -6.50 -7.79
N ARG A 214 -8.67 -6.32 -7.78
CA ARG A 214 -7.75 -6.89 -8.76
C ARG A 214 -6.41 -7.23 -8.12
N ILE A 215 -5.81 -8.34 -8.57
CA ILE A 215 -4.50 -8.82 -8.12
C ILE A 215 -3.52 -8.70 -9.28
N VAL A 216 -2.36 -8.11 -9.01
CA VAL A 216 -1.24 -7.98 -9.93
C VAL A 216 -0.07 -8.79 -9.40
N VAL A 217 0.47 -9.67 -10.23
CA VAL A 217 1.61 -10.52 -9.86
C VAL A 217 2.89 -9.93 -10.44
N LEU A 218 3.90 -9.74 -9.59
CA LEU A 218 5.24 -9.33 -10.01
C LEU A 218 6.19 -10.54 -10.08
N SER A 219 7.01 -10.55 -11.12
CA SER A 219 8.13 -11.50 -11.26
C SER A 219 9.17 -11.31 -10.14
N PRO A 220 10.08 -12.27 -9.93
CA PRO A 220 11.34 -12.04 -9.23
C PRO A 220 12.09 -10.84 -9.81
N ARG A 221 13.06 -10.31 -9.03
CA ARG A 221 13.83 -9.12 -9.41
C ARG A 221 14.54 -9.24 -10.76
N PRO A 222 14.43 -8.23 -11.64
CA PRO A 222 13.63 -7.01 -11.50
C PRO A 222 12.14 -7.29 -11.64
N GLY A 223 11.33 -6.67 -10.77
CA GLY A 223 9.88 -6.85 -10.81
C GLY A 223 9.28 -6.36 -12.12
N ARG A 224 8.53 -7.21 -12.77
CA ARG A 224 7.71 -6.96 -13.96
C ARG A 224 6.31 -7.49 -13.69
N VAL A 225 5.28 -6.88 -14.25
CA VAL A 225 3.94 -7.46 -14.22
C VAL A 225 3.95 -8.72 -15.09
N VAL A 226 3.62 -9.86 -14.48
CA VAL A 226 3.57 -11.17 -15.17
C VAL A 226 2.16 -11.73 -15.28
N ALA A 227 1.25 -11.32 -14.41
CA ALA A 227 -0.16 -11.69 -14.48
C ALA A 227 -1.04 -10.66 -13.77
N GLU A 228 -2.30 -10.57 -14.19
CA GLU A 228 -3.35 -9.80 -13.54
C GLU A 228 -4.62 -10.65 -13.45
N PHE A 229 -5.36 -10.52 -12.34
CA PHE A 229 -6.59 -11.25 -12.07
C PHE A 229 -7.63 -10.32 -11.47
N ASP A 230 -8.81 -10.20 -12.08
CA ASP A 230 -9.97 -9.58 -11.46
C ASP A 230 -10.53 -10.50 -10.36
N VAL A 231 -10.97 -9.90 -9.26
CA VAL A 231 -11.53 -10.60 -8.11
C VAL A 231 -13.05 -10.40 -8.07
N ASP A 232 -13.74 -11.07 -9.00
CA ASP A 232 -15.21 -10.99 -9.16
C ASP A 232 -15.92 -11.83 -8.08
N LEU A 233 -15.58 -11.60 -6.81
CA LEU A 233 -16.21 -12.27 -5.67
C LEU A 233 -17.08 -11.30 -4.90
N PRO A 234 -18.31 -11.68 -4.55
CA PRO A 234 -19.20 -10.81 -3.78
C PRO A 234 -18.64 -10.50 -2.40
N ARG A 235 -18.89 -9.29 -1.90
CA ARG A 235 -18.52 -8.90 -0.53
C ARG A 235 -19.73 -9.04 0.42
N PRO A 236 -19.59 -9.52 1.66
CA PRO A 236 -18.34 -9.95 2.29
C PRO A 236 -17.83 -11.29 1.73
N ARG A 237 -16.52 -11.42 1.52
CA ARG A 237 -15.91 -12.63 0.97
C ARG A 237 -15.71 -13.70 2.04
N SER A 238 -16.02 -14.95 1.67
CA SER A 238 -15.74 -16.12 2.51
C SER A 238 -14.48 -16.83 2.03
N VAL A 239 -13.49 -17.01 2.89
CA VAL A 239 -12.25 -17.72 2.57
C VAL A 239 -12.46 -19.21 2.32
N THR A 240 -13.61 -19.75 2.76
CA THR A 240 -13.99 -21.15 2.58
C THR A 240 -14.80 -21.40 1.30
N ALA A 241 -15.15 -20.34 0.56
CA ALA A 241 -15.87 -20.48 -0.70
C ALA A 241 -14.99 -21.14 -1.78
N PRO A 242 -15.53 -22.08 -2.59
CA PRO A 242 -14.76 -22.75 -3.64
C PRO A 242 -14.15 -21.78 -4.63
N GLU A 243 -14.86 -20.71 -5.02
CA GLU A 243 -14.42 -19.67 -5.95
C GLU A 243 -13.23 -18.88 -5.40
N PHE A 244 -13.23 -18.63 -4.06
CA PHE A 244 -12.10 -18.00 -3.37
C PHE A 244 -10.86 -18.89 -3.43
N ALA A 245 -11.02 -20.18 -3.14
CA ALA A 245 -9.94 -21.18 -3.19
C ALA A 245 -9.37 -21.31 -4.60
N ALA A 246 -10.22 -21.33 -5.64
CA ALA A 246 -9.83 -21.41 -7.02
C ALA A 246 -9.00 -20.19 -7.47
N LEU A 247 -9.44 -18.97 -7.12
CA LEU A 247 -8.70 -17.76 -7.47
C LEU A 247 -7.36 -17.69 -6.73
N LYS A 248 -7.34 -18.07 -5.44
CA LYS A 248 -6.10 -18.18 -4.67
C LYS A 248 -5.10 -19.14 -5.31
N ALA A 249 -5.56 -20.33 -5.77
CA ALA A 249 -4.71 -21.29 -6.45
C ALA A 249 -4.11 -20.72 -7.75
N ARG A 250 -4.93 -20.09 -8.60
CA ARG A 250 -4.45 -19.44 -9.84
C ARG A 250 -3.39 -18.36 -9.58
N ALA A 251 -3.59 -17.53 -8.57
CA ALA A 251 -2.63 -16.50 -8.22
C ALA A 251 -1.33 -17.08 -7.65
N LEU A 252 -1.38 -18.19 -6.89
CA LEU A 252 -0.21 -18.92 -6.42
C LEU A 252 0.56 -19.58 -7.58
N GLU A 253 -0.12 -20.17 -8.56
CA GLU A 253 0.52 -20.72 -9.76
C GLU A 253 1.28 -19.65 -10.52
N ALA A 254 0.68 -18.46 -10.72
CA ALA A 254 1.34 -17.35 -11.40
C ALA A 254 2.57 -16.80 -10.65
N LEU A 255 2.63 -16.96 -9.32
CA LEU A 255 3.81 -16.59 -8.51
C LEU A 255 4.97 -17.55 -8.67
N HIS A 256 4.71 -18.79 -9.08
CA HIS A 256 5.72 -19.85 -9.24
C HIS A 256 6.13 -20.09 -10.70
N ALA A 257 5.44 -19.46 -11.64
CA ALA A 257 5.73 -19.52 -13.07
C ALA A 257 6.89 -18.60 -13.46
#